data_d0ff5ffc0831b0c54a75abc605194195
#
_entry.id   d0ff5ffc0831b0c54a75abc605194195
#
_cell.length_a   1.000
_cell.length_b   1.000
_cell.length_c   1.000
_cell.angle_alpha   90.00
_cell.angle_beta   90.00
_cell.angle_gamma   90.00
#
_symmetry.space_group_name_H-M   'P 1'
#
loop_
_entity.id
_entity.type
_entity.pdbx_description
1 polymer ?
#
loop_
_entity_poly.entity_id
_entity_poly.type
_entity_poly.pdbx_seq_one_letter_code
_entity_poly.pdbx_strand_id
1 'polypeptide(L)'
;MSKLKIITDSASDITYAEEAAYGIRVIPFPIALDGKSYLSRVDFDNQGFYTLMNQHPDALPTTSQITPFQFQEMMEEEVAKGADELMFLLINSKGSATYSNAVMAKDAYFEEHPEQQGKVKIAVIDSRGYSLLYGYLAVEAAKRAMDGETLETLEPYVRAALEKRMIYFGIYSLKYAGKSGRIPSAAAFLGD
;
A
#
# COMPACT_ATOMS: atom_id res chain seq x y z
N MET A 1 -21.73 -14.73 6.83
CA MET A 1 -21.08 -14.11 5.67
C MET A 1 -19.69 -13.73 6.12
N SER A 2 -18.66 -14.08 5.35
CA SER A 2 -17.28 -13.65 5.58
C SER A 2 -17.21 -12.12 5.65
N LYS A 3 -16.40 -11.59 6.56
CA LYS A 3 -16.15 -10.15 6.66
C LYS A 3 -14.74 -9.86 6.12
N LEU A 4 -14.65 -9.79 4.80
CA LEU A 4 -13.41 -9.48 4.13
C LEU A 4 -13.07 -7.99 4.25
N LYS A 5 -11.91 -7.68 4.82
CA LYS A 5 -11.34 -6.34 4.88
C LYS A 5 -10.25 -6.18 3.81
N ILE A 6 -10.41 -5.16 2.97
CA ILE A 6 -9.39 -4.77 1.99
C ILE A 6 -8.50 -3.69 2.62
N ILE A 7 -7.19 -3.90 2.54
CA ILE A 7 -6.17 -3.02 3.12
C ILE A 7 -5.14 -2.73 2.03
N THR A 8 -4.77 -1.47 1.88
CA THR A 8 -3.73 -1.03 0.93
C THR A 8 -2.87 0.06 1.57
N ASP A 9 -1.80 0.44 0.92
CA ASP A 9 -0.97 1.56 1.37
C ASP A 9 -1.26 2.86 0.59
N SER A 10 -0.75 3.98 1.09
CA SER A 10 -1.03 5.30 0.53
C SER A 10 -0.45 5.56 -0.87
N ALA A 11 0.46 4.71 -1.37
CA ALA A 11 0.95 4.80 -2.74
C ALA A 11 -0.02 4.18 -3.76
N SER A 12 -1.17 3.66 -3.33
CA SER A 12 -2.26 3.19 -4.19
C SER A 12 -3.02 4.32 -4.88
N ASP A 13 -2.88 5.55 -4.39
CA ASP A 13 -3.56 6.76 -4.88
C ASP A 13 -5.09 6.67 -4.96
N ILE A 14 -5.72 5.77 -4.20
CA ILE A 14 -7.18 5.78 -4.07
C ILE A 14 -7.63 7.04 -3.36
N THR A 15 -8.79 7.55 -3.73
CA THR A 15 -9.35 8.78 -3.15
C THR A 15 -9.89 8.54 -1.73
N TYR A 16 -9.97 9.60 -0.92
CA TYR A 16 -10.63 9.53 0.40
C TYR A 16 -12.11 9.14 0.27
N ALA A 17 -12.75 9.53 -0.84
CA ALA A 17 -14.13 9.15 -1.11
C ALA A 17 -14.28 7.65 -1.35
N GLU A 18 -13.38 7.04 -2.12
CA GLU A 18 -13.36 5.59 -2.36
C GLU A 18 -13.01 4.82 -1.08
N GLU A 19 -12.00 5.28 -0.32
CA GLU A 19 -11.66 4.71 0.98
C GLU A 19 -12.88 4.64 1.91
N ALA A 20 -13.62 5.74 2.04
CA ALA A 20 -14.79 5.83 2.88
C ALA A 20 -15.99 5.03 2.33
N ALA A 21 -16.24 5.12 1.00
CA ALA A 21 -17.40 4.47 0.37
C ALA A 21 -17.32 2.95 0.40
N TYR A 22 -16.12 2.38 0.28
CA TYR A 22 -15.90 0.93 0.20
C TYR A 22 -15.24 0.35 1.44
N GLY A 23 -15.08 1.14 2.49
CA GLY A 23 -14.50 0.71 3.75
C GLY A 23 -13.08 0.17 3.63
N ILE A 24 -12.30 0.65 2.66
CA ILE A 24 -10.90 0.25 2.49
C ILE A 24 -10.08 0.87 3.61
N ARG A 25 -9.10 0.15 4.15
CA ARG A 25 -8.11 0.73 5.05
C ARG A 25 -6.87 1.12 4.27
N VAL A 26 -6.51 2.40 4.29
CA VAL A 26 -5.28 2.90 3.65
C VAL A 26 -4.23 3.18 4.71
N ILE A 27 -3.07 2.54 4.57
CA ILE A 27 -1.96 2.70 5.50
C ILE A 27 -1.10 3.88 5.05
N PRO A 28 -0.93 4.93 5.86
CA PRO A 28 -0.11 6.07 5.49
C PRO A 28 1.38 5.72 5.51
N PHE A 29 2.12 6.15 4.49
CA PHE A 29 3.59 6.10 4.54
C PHE A 29 4.14 7.23 5.40
N PRO A 30 5.14 6.95 6.27
CA PRO A 30 5.94 7.99 6.89
C PRO A 30 6.78 8.71 5.82
N ILE A 31 6.80 10.03 5.89
CA ILE A 31 7.57 10.90 4.99
C ILE A 31 8.46 11.80 5.83
N ALA A 32 9.74 11.86 5.51
CA ALA A 32 10.66 12.83 6.10
C ALA A 32 11.01 13.91 5.05
N LEU A 33 10.87 15.17 5.42
CA LEU A 33 11.22 16.33 4.61
C LEU A 33 11.83 17.40 5.51
N ASP A 34 13.03 17.84 5.18
CA ASP A 34 13.75 18.92 5.87
C ASP A 34 13.80 18.73 7.41
N GLY A 35 14.18 17.52 7.84
CA GLY A 35 14.31 17.15 9.25
C GLY A 35 13.00 16.97 10.02
N LYS A 36 11.85 17.09 9.36
CA LYS A 36 10.52 16.83 9.94
C LYS A 36 9.93 15.53 9.41
N SER A 37 9.14 14.88 10.26
CA SER A 37 8.41 13.65 9.91
C SER A 37 6.92 13.94 9.77
N TYR A 38 6.32 13.33 8.77
CA TYR A 38 4.90 13.45 8.43
C TYR A 38 4.33 12.07 8.11
N LEU A 39 3.01 11.94 8.20
CA LEU A 39 2.26 10.79 7.69
C LEU A 39 1.45 11.22 6.46
N SER A 40 1.68 10.55 5.33
CA SER A 40 0.92 10.80 4.11
C SER A 40 -0.58 10.61 4.38
N ARG A 41 -1.42 11.44 3.75
CA ARG A 41 -2.89 11.41 3.91
C ARG A 41 -3.43 11.76 5.30
N VAL A 42 -2.56 11.95 6.31
CA VAL A 42 -2.93 12.37 7.67
C VAL A 42 -2.56 13.82 7.90
N ASP A 43 -1.28 14.17 7.68
CA ASP A 43 -0.78 15.51 7.94
C ASP A 43 -1.02 16.47 6.76
N PHE A 44 -1.25 15.91 5.57
CA PHE A 44 -1.58 16.66 4.35
C PHE A 44 -2.30 15.77 3.33
N ASP A 45 -3.04 16.40 2.45
CA ASP A 45 -3.51 15.84 1.18
C ASP A 45 -2.48 16.05 0.06
N ASN A 46 -2.77 15.60 -1.16
CA ASN A 46 -1.85 15.75 -2.29
C ASN A 46 -1.50 17.23 -2.57
N GLN A 47 -2.46 18.14 -2.48
CA GLN A 47 -2.22 19.56 -2.72
C GLN A 47 -1.36 20.18 -1.60
N GLY A 48 -1.62 19.80 -0.36
CA GLY A 48 -0.81 20.21 0.80
C GLY A 48 0.62 19.73 0.69
N PHE A 49 0.85 18.48 0.21
CA PHE A 49 2.20 17.97 -0.02
C PHE A 49 2.95 18.75 -1.10
N TYR A 50 2.33 19.07 -2.23
CA TYR A 50 2.96 19.92 -3.26
C TYR A 50 3.27 21.31 -2.74
N THR A 51 2.38 21.89 -1.92
CA THR A 51 2.63 23.18 -1.28
C THR A 51 3.84 23.10 -0.34
N LEU A 52 3.93 22.04 0.47
CA LEU A 52 5.05 21.81 1.37
C LEU A 52 6.37 21.64 0.58
N MET A 53 6.38 20.86 -0.49
CA MET A 53 7.55 20.70 -1.34
C MET A 53 8.03 22.02 -1.96
N ASN A 54 7.10 22.87 -2.39
CA ASN A 54 7.43 24.18 -2.96
C ASN A 54 8.04 25.15 -1.93
N GLN A 55 7.72 24.97 -0.65
CA GLN A 55 8.35 25.72 0.44
C GLN A 55 9.78 25.24 0.76
N HIS A 56 10.13 24.02 0.33
CA HIS A 56 11.43 23.38 0.56
C HIS A 56 12.07 22.90 -0.75
N PRO A 57 12.38 23.81 -1.72
CA PRO A 57 12.77 23.44 -3.10
C PRO A 57 14.09 22.66 -3.19
N ASP A 58 14.94 22.79 -2.20
CA ASP A 58 16.26 22.12 -2.14
C ASP A 58 16.20 20.81 -1.33
N ALA A 59 15.12 20.56 -0.59
CA ALA A 59 14.95 19.35 0.19
C ALA A 59 14.36 18.22 -0.66
N LEU A 60 14.88 17.01 -0.47
CA LEU A 60 14.34 15.81 -1.09
C LEU A 60 13.50 15.05 -0.06
N PRO A 61 12.19 14.84 -0.29
CA PRO A 61 11.40 14.00 0.59
C PRO A 61 11.87 12.54 0.49
N THR A 62 11.91 11.87 1.63
CA THR A 62 12.18 10.43 1.72
C THR A 62 11.01 9.73 2.39
N THR A 63 10.77 8.47 2.03
CA THR A 63 9.72 7.65 2.63
C THR A 63 10.33 6.48 3.38
N SER A 64 9.68 6.03 4.44
CA SER A 64 10.01 4.80 5.14
C SER A 64 8.95 3.73 4.88
N GLN A 65 9.36 2.46 4.86
CA GLN A 65 8.42 1.34 4.75
C GLN A 65 7.57 1.23 6.02
N ILE A 66 6.39 0.62 5.88
CA ILE A 66 5.56 0.20 7.01
C ILE A 66 6.25 -0.99 7.69
N THR A 67 6.34 -0.97 9.01
CA THR A 67 7.06 -1.99 9.79
C THR A 67 6.22 -3.26 10.00
N PRO A 68 6.86 -4.43 10.30
CA PRO A 68 6.12 -5.63 10.65
C PRO A 68 5.20 -5.43 11.87
N PHE A 69 5.66 -4.70 12.87
CA PHE A 69 4.88 -4.39 14.07
C PHE A 69 3.58 -3.65 13.75
N GLN A 70 3.65 -2.61 12.88
CA GLN A 70 2.46 -1.87 12.45
C GLN A 70 1.47 -2.75 11.67
N PHE A 71 1.97 -3.70 10.87
CA PHE A 71 1.09 -4.66 10.19
C PHE A 71 0.44 -5.63 11.16
N GLN A 72 1.17 -6.11 12.16
CA GLN A 72 0.64 -7.01 13.17
C GLN A 72 -0.46 -6.34 14.00
N GLU A 73 -0.22 -5.12 14.51
CA GLU A 73 -1.24 -4.32 15.19
C GLU A 73 -2.51 -4.17 14.31
N MET A 74 -2.33 -3.91 13.01
CA MET A 74 -3.46 -3.78 12.08
C MET A 74 -4.25 -5.10 11.92
N MET A 75 -3.56 -6.24 11.83
CA MET A 75 -4.22 -7.55 11.75
C MET A 75 -5.05 -7.81 12.99
N GLU A 76 -4.47 -7.56 14.18
CA GLU A 76 -5.15 -7.68 15.46
C GLU A 76 -6.38 -6.77 15.56
N GLU A 77 -6.23 -5.49 15.19
CA GLU A 77 -7.32 -4.54 15.19
C GLU A 77 -8.50 -4.94 14.27
N GLU A 78 -8.20 -5.35 13.02
CA GLU A 78 -9.26 -5.70 12.09
C GLU A 78 -9.96 -7.01 12.48
N VAL A 79 -9.23 -7.99 13.00
CA VAL A 79 -9.82 -9.21 13.55
C VAL A 79 -10.65 -8.92 14.79
N ALA A 80 -10.19 -8.05 15.69
CA ALA A 80 -10.97 -7.62 16.85
C ALA A 80 -12.27 -6.87 16.47
N LYS A 81 -12.30 -6.17 15.34
CA LYS A 81 -13.50 -5.56 14.74
C LYS A 81 -14.41 -6.59 14.06
N GLY A 82 -13.99 -7.84 14.01
CA GLY A 82 -14.76 -8.97 13.52
C GLY A 82 -14.51 -9.32 12.04
N ALA A 83 -13.41 -8.88 11.46
CA ALA A 83 -12.95 -9.39 10.17
C ALA A 83 -12.42 -10.82 10.35
N ASP A 84 -12.82 -11.73 9.46
CA ASP A 84 -12.32 -13.10 9.39
C ASP A 84 -11.48 -13.35 8.13
N GLU A 85 -11.48 -12.40 7.22
CA GLU A 85 -10.64 -12.40 6.02
C GLU A 85 -9.98 -11.03 5.82
N LEU A 86 -8.66 -11.00 5.57
CA LEU A 86 -7.89 -9.79 5.31
C LEU A 86 -7.14 -9.91 3.99
N MET A 87 -7.24 -8.91 3.12
CA MET A 87 -6.46 -8.81 1.89
C MET A 87 -5.61 -7.55 1.92
N PHE A 88 -4.31 -7.72 2.02
CA PHE A 88 -3.32 -6.65 1.87
C PHE A 88 -2.86 -6.59 0.42
N LEU A 89 -3.18 -5.51 -0.29
CA LEU A 89 -2.69 -5.24 -1.65
C LEU A 89 -1.72 -4.06 -1.60
N LEU A 90 -0.42 -4.34 -1.73
CA LEU A 90 0.65 -3.42 -1.35
C LEU A 90 1.54 -3.05 -2.52
N ILE A 91 2.25 -1.92 -2.37
CA ILE A 91 3.22 -1.39 -3.33
C ILE A 91 4.25 -2.44 -3.75
N ASN A 92 4.84 -2.25 -4.93
CA ASN A 92 5.89 -3.08 -5.54
C ASN A 92 7.00 -3.45 -4.55
N SER A 93 7.20 -4.73 -4.33
CA SER A 93 8.23 -5.28 -3.43
C SER A 93 9.66 -4.91 -3.85
N LYS A 94 9.91 -4.62 -5.13
CA LYS A 94 11.21 -4.16 -5.62
C LYS A 94 11.51 -2.70 -5.26
N GLY A 95 10.49 -1.91 -4.91
CA GLY A 95 10.62 -0.50 -4.55
C GLY A 95 10.50 -0.19 -3.07
N SER A 96 9.98 -1.14 -2.27
CA SER A 96 9.74 -0.97 -0.83
C SER A 96 9.72 -2.31 -0.10
N ALA A 97 10.26 -2.36 1.10
CA ALA A 97 10.17 -3.55 1.97
C ALA A 97 8.76 -3.71 2.61
N THR A 98 7.81 -2.83 2.30
CA THR A 98 6.45 -2.88 2.87
C THR A 98 5.77 -4.24 2.66
N TYR A 99 5.86 -4.81 1.46
CA TYR A 99 5.31 -6.14 1.17
C TYR A 99 5.97 -7.24 2.03
N SER A 100 7.30 -7.31 2.07
CA SER A 100 8.01 -8.33 2.86
C SER A 100 7.73 -8.19 4.35
N ASN A 101 7.61 -6.96 4.85
CA ASN A 101 7.25 -6.70 6.25
C ASN A 101 5.82 -7.18 6.58
N ALA A 102 4.87 -7.03 5.66
CA ALA A 102 3.52 -7.57 5.84
C ALA A 102 3.49 -9.10 5.83
N VAL A 103 4.33 -9.74 5.01
CA VAL A 103 4.47 -11.21 5.03
C VAL A 103 5.03 -11.68 6.36
N MET A 104 6.11 -11.06 6.85
CA MET A 104 6.69 -11.36 8.17
C MET A 104 5.67 -11.17 9.30
N ALA A 105 4.90 -10.08 9.25
CA ALA A 105 3.87 -9.79 10.24
C ALA A 105 2.76 -10.85 10.24
N LYS A 106 2.35 -11.33 9.06
CA LYS A 106 1.36 -12.41 8.96
C LYS A 106 1.86 -13.69 9.62
N ASP A 107 3.12 -14.05 9.37
CA ASP A 107 3.70 -15.26 9.96
C ASP A 107 3.79 -15.13 11.49
N ALA A 108 4.27 -13.98 11.99
CA ALA A 108 4.31 -13.67 13.42
C ALA A 108 2.90 -13.66 14.05
N TYR A 109 1.90 -13.09 13.37
CA TYR A 109 0.53 -13.08 13.86
C TYR A 109 0.00 -14.48 14.14
N PHE A 110 0.22 -15.44 13.23
CA PHE A 110 -0.23 -16.82 13.45
C PHE A 110 0.65 -17.62 14.44
N GLU A 111 1.90 -17.23 14.64
CA GLU A 111 2.74 -17.77 15.71
C GLU A 111 2.25 -17.32 17.09
N GLU A 112 1.84 -16.06 17.23
CA GLU A 112 1.35 -15.49 18.48
C GLU A 112 -0.12 -15.84 18.75
N HIS A 113 -0.91 -16.07 17.70
CA HIS A 113 -2.35 -16.40 17.77
C HIS A 113 -2.67 -17.75 17.10
N PRO A 114 -2.11 -18.88 17.60
CA PRO A 114 -2.33 -20.20 16.97
C PRO A 114 -3.81 -20.61 16.95
N GLU A 115 -4.63 -20.08 17.86
CA GLU A 115 -6.08 -20.29 17.89
C GLU A 115 -6.84 -19.66 16.73
N GLN A 116 -6.21 -18.71 16.00
CA GLN A 116 -6.75 -18.06 14.82
C GLN A 116 -6.45 -18.84 13.53
N GLN A 117 -5.55 -19.79 13.56
CA GLN A 117 -5.26 -20.64 12.39
C GLN A 117 -6.52 -21.37 11.94
N GLY A 118 -6.84 -21.25 10.66
CA GLY A 118 -8.05 -21.80 10.04
C GLY A 118 -9.34 -21.03 10.31
N LYS A 119 -9.34 -20.04 11.21
CA LYS A 119 -10.48 -19.14 11.45
C LYS A 119 -10.33 -17.81 10.72
N VAL A 120 -9.13 -17.27 10.73
CA VAL A 120 -8.76 -16.03 10.01
C VAL A 120 -7.94 -16.39 8.78
N LYS A 121 -8.27 -15.77 7.65
CA LYS A 121 -7.51 -15.90 6.40
C LYS A 121 -6.85 -14.57 6.07
N ILE A 122 -5.55 -14.57 5.82
CA ILE A 122 -4.79 -13.37 5.48
C ILE A 122 -4.05 -13.58 4.17
N ALA A 123 -4.38 -12.79 3.15
CA ALA A 123 -3.62 -12.72 1.91
C ALA A 123 -2.78 -11.45 1.88
N VAL A 124 -1.50 -11.58 1.54
CA VAL A 124 -0.61 -10.47 1.26
C VAL A 124 -0.21 -10.54 -0.20
N ILE A 125 -0.50 -9.49 -0.97
CA ILE A 125 -0.33 -9.44 -2.42
C ILE A 125 0.66 -8.34 -2.78
N ASP A 126 1.75 -8.71 -3.43
CA ASP A 126 2.66 -7.77 -4.09
C ASP A 126 2.00 -7.27 -5.38
N SER A 127 1.70 -5.99 -5.47
CA SER A 127 1.13 -5.41 -6.67
C SER A 127 2.10 -5.39 -7.86
N ARG A 128 3.40 -5.48 -7.60
CA ARG A 128 4.49 -5.27 -8.59
C ARG A 128 4.35 -3.95 -9.34
N GLY A 129 3.61 -3.00 -8.78
CA GLY A 129 3.27 -1.73 -9.41
C GLY A 129 3.17 -0.57 -8.44
N TYR A 130 2.71 0.55 -8.97
CA TYR A 130 2.57 1.82 -8.28
C TYR A 130 1.24 2.47 -8.62
N SER A 131 0.75 3.33 -7.74
CA SER A 131 -0.39 4.20 -7.98
C SER A 131 -1.67 3.43 -8.35
N LEU A 132 -2.48 3.97 -9.22
CA LEU A 132 -3.76 3.40 -9.64
C LEU A 132 -3.65 2.03 -10.35
N LEU A 133 -2.43 1.55 -10.71
CA LEU A 133 -2.29 0.20 -11.24
C LEU A 133 -2.89 -0.84 -10.27
N TYR A 134 -2.62 -0.69 -8.97
CA TYR A 134 -3.19 -1.57 -7.95
C TYR A 134 -4.27 -0.89 -7.11
N GLY A 135 -4.28 0.43 -6.99
CA GLY A 135 -5.33 1.16 -6.29
C GLY A 135 -6.71 0.88 -6.88
N TYR A 136 -6.83 0.88 -8.21
CA TYR A 136 -8.08 0.48 -8.88
C TYR A 136 -8.52 -0.93 -8.50
N LEU A 137 -7.57 -1.89 -8.40
CA LEU A 137 -7.90 -3.25 -8.00
C LEU A 137 -8.32 -3.37 -6.54
N ALA A 138 -7.73 -2.55 -5.65
CA ALA A 138 -8.16 -2.49 -4.26
C ALA A 138 -9.62 -2.02 -4.15
N VAL A 139 -9.99 -0.99 -4.91
CA VAL A 139 -11.37 -0.48 -4.99
C VAL A 139 -12.31 -1.53 -5.57
N GLU A 140 -11.93 -2.18 -6.65
CA GLU A 140 -12.75 -3.21 -7.29
C GLU A 140 -12.95 -4.43 -6.37
N ALA A 141 -11.89 -4.90 -5.71
CA ALA A 141 -11.97 -5.97 -4.73
C ALA A 141 -12.88 -5.60 -3.55
N ALA A 142 -12.81 -4.36 -3.06
CA ALA A 142 -13.65 -3.90 -1.97
C ALA A 142 -15.15 -3.86 -2.37
N LYS A 143 -15.47 -3.38 -3.58
CA LYS A 143 -16.84 -3.42 -4.11
C LYS A 143 -17.39 -4.84 -4.14
N ARG A 144 -16.62 -5.77 -4.71
CA ARG A 144 -17.02 -7.18 -4.82
C ARG A 144 -17.13 -7.87 -3.46
N ALA A 145 -16.26 -7.49 -2.50
CA ALA A 145 -16.38 -7.96 -1.11
C ALA A 145 -17.69 -7.49 -0.45
N MET A 146 -18.13 -6.25 -0.72
CA MET A 146 -19.44 -5.75 -0.27
C MET A 146 -20.61 -6.52 -0.89
N ASP A 147 -20.45 -7.02 -2.12
CA ASP A 147 -21.42 -7.90 -2.79
C ASP A 147 -21.36 -9.37 -2.28
N GLY A 148 -20.48 -9.65 -1.30
CA GLY A 148 -20.40 -10.94 -0.62
C GLY A 148 -19.35 -11.90 -1.15
N GLU A 149 -18.47 -11.46 -2.05
CA GLU A 149 -17.33 -12.27 -2.48
C GLU A 149 -16.29 -12.43 -1.36
N THR A 150 -15.67 -13.59 -1.30
CA THR A 150 -14.72 -13.99 -0.27
C THR A 150 -13.28 -13.81 -0.73
N LEU A 151 -12.34 -13.88 0.21
CA LEU A 151 -10.91 -13.88 -0.09
C LEU A 151 -10.51 -14.98 -1.08
N GLU A 152 -11.12 -16.15 -0.96
CA GLU A 152 -10.87 -17.32 -1.82
C GLU A 152 -11.16 -17.05 -3.30
N THR A 153 -12.17 -16.23 -3.60
CA THR A 153 -12.52 -15.83 -4.98
C THR A 153 -11.74 -14.60 -5.43
N LEU A 154 -11.52 -13.64 -4.55
CA LEU A 154 -10.90 -12.36 -4.91
C LEU A 154 -9.39 -12.41 -5.02
N GLU A 155 -8.70 -13.18 -4.18
CA GLU A 155 -7.24 -13.27 -4.25
C GLU A 155 -6.73 -13.75 -5.63
N PRO A 156 -7.20 -14.89 -6.19
CA PRO A 156 -6.76 -15.34 -7.51
C PRO A 156 -7.17 -14.35 -8.61
N TYR A 157 -8.33 -13.72 -8.51
CA TYR A 157 -8.76 -12.67 -9.43
C TYR A 157 -7.79 -11.49 -9.45
N VAL A 158 -7.45 -10.92 -8.27
CA VAL A 158 -6.54 -9.78 -8.15
C VAL A 158 -5.15 -10.14 -8.67
N ARG A 159 -4.62 -11.33 -8.32
CA ARG A 159 -3.31 -11.79 -8.82
C ARG A 159 -3.29 -11.91 -10.34
N ALA A 160 -4.30 -12.53 -10.94
CA ALA A 160 -4.41 -12.68 -12.40
C ALA A 160 -4.60 -11.33 -13.11
N ALA A 161 -5.32 -10.39 -12.50
CA ALA A 161 -5.50 -9.05 -13.05
C ALA A 161 -4.18 -8.24 -13.03
N LEU A 162 -3.39 -8.36 -11.96
CA LEU A 162 -2.07 -7.72 -11.86
C LEU A 162 -1.11 -8.19 -12.96
N GLU A 163 -1.10 -9.47 -13.30
CA GLU A 163 -0.23 -10.02 -14.35
C GLU A 163 -0.53 -9.46 -15.75
N LYS A 164 -1.77 -9.02 -15.97
CA LYS A 164 -2.22 -8.47 -17.26
C LYS A 164 -2.13 -6.96 -17.36
N ARG A 165 -1.70 -6.28 -16.29
CA ARG A 165 -1.64 -4.82 -16.25
C ARG A 165 -0.25 -4.31 -16.56
N MET A 166 -0.22 -3.14 -17.21
CA MET A 166 0.99 -2.40 -17.49
C MET A 166 0.75 -0.94 -17.15
N ILE A 167 1.74 -0.31 -16.51
CA ILE A 167 1.72 1.13 -16.24
C ILE A 167 2.73 1.82 -17.16
N TYR A 168 2.32 2.92 -17.77
CA TYR A 168 3.19 3.84 -18.48
C TYR A 168 3.21 5.15 -17.72
N PHE A 169 4.38 5.65 -17.41
CA PHE A 169 4.52 6.95 -16.76
C PHE A 169 5.63 7.76 -17.43
N GLY A 170 5.39 9.07 -17.56
CA GLY A 170 6.38 10.04 -18.01
C GLY A 170 6.96 10.79 -16.83
N ILE A 171 8.25 11.09 -16.88
CA ILE A 171 8.95 11.86 -15.86
C ILE A 171 9.45 13.16 -16.52
N TYR A 172 9.04 14.32 -15.97
CA TYR A 172 9.49 15.62 -16.47
C TYR A 172 10.96 15.92 -16.14
N SER A 173 11.50 15.33 -15.08
CA SER A 173 12.88 15.48 -14.65
C SER A 173 13.37 14.24 -13.93
N LEU A 174 14.53 13.72 -14.32
CA LEU A 174 15.17 12.59 -13.67
C LEU A 174 15.94 12.97 -12.40
N LYS A 175 16.12 14.26 -12.13
CA LYS A 175 16.85 14.77 -10.95
C LYS A 175 16.39 14.16 -9.63
N TYR A 176 15.07 14.08 -9.42
CA TYR A 176 14.49 13.49 -8.20
C TYR A 176 14.46 11.96 -8.26
N ALA A 177 14.16 11.40 -9.43
CA ALA A 177 14.11 9.96 -9.62
C ALA A 177 15.48 9.28 -9.37
N GLY A 178 16.57 9.86 -9.90
CA GLY A 178 17.94 9.38 -9.65
C GLY A 178 18.32 9.42 -8.18
N LYS A 179 17.96 10.49 -7.46
CA LYS A 179 18.24 10.64 -6.02
C LYS A 179 17.42 9.69 -5.14
N SER A 180 16.29 9.18 -5.63
CA SER A 180 15.43 8.27 -4.87
C SER A 180 16.02 6.87 -4.66
N GLY A 181 17.05 6.49 -5.44
CA GLY A 181 17.64 5.15 -5.43
C GLY A 181 16.78 4.06 -6.07
N ARG A 182 15.61 4.39 -6.67
CA ARG A 182 14.71 3.44 -7.35
C ARG A 182 14.97 3.31 -8.83
N ILE A 183 15.78 4.21 -9.41
CA ILE A 183 16.22 4.15 -10.80
C ILE A 183 17.74 3.97 -10.81
N PRO A 184 18.29 3.04 -11.64
CA PRO A 184 19.73 2.91 -11.78
C PRO A 184 20.37 4.26 -12.17
N SER A 185 21.48 4.61 -11.53
CA SER A 185 22.19 5.89 -11.78
C SER A 185 22.57 6.09 -13.25
N ALA A 186 22.84 5.01 -13.98
CA ALA A 186 23.11 5.07 -15.42
C ALA A 186 21.89 5.52 -16.25
N ALA A 187 20.67 5.15 -15.84
CA ALA A 187 19.45 5.59 -16.53
C ALA A 187 19.11 7.06 -16.20
N ALA A 188 19.47 7.52 -15.01
CA ALA A 188 19.31 8.93 -14.63
C ALA A 188 20.26 9.86 -15.40
N PHE A 189 21.47 9.39 -15.72
CA PHE A 189 22.48 10.14 -16.46
C PHE A 189 22.15 10.33 -17.96
N LEU A 190 21.37 9.41 -18.54
CA LEU A 190 20.98 9.46 -19.96
C LEU A 190 19.76 10.36 -20.24
N GLY A 191 19.15 10.93 -19.21
CA GLY A 191 17.92 11.71 -19.32
C GLY A 191 18.05 13.21 -18.99
N ASP A 192 19.24 13.68 -18.70
CA ASP A 192 19.62 15.08 -18.60
C ASP A 192 20.28 15.50 -19.95
#